data_c8d22bb6d07cbb48b9319d15676fb696
#
_entry.id   c8d22bb6d07cbb48b9319d15676fb696
#
_cell.length_a   1.000
_cell.length_b   1.000
_cell.length_c   1.000
_cell.angle_alpha   90.00
_cell.angle_beta   90.00
_cell.angle_gamma   90.00
#
_symmetry.space_group_name_H-M   'P 1'
#
loop_
_entity.id
_entity.type
_entity.pdbx_description
1 polymer ?
#
loop_
_entity_poly.entity_id
_entity_poly.type
_entity_poly.pdbx_seq_one_letter_code
_entity_poly.pdbx_strand_id
1 'polypeptide(L)'
;MANAESKSSLIMPGPPVESSAEATPSCWSCGTMRAVHFCSSCGKVQPPKPVDYFTFFGFPRKLNLDAAALEKEFYALSRRLHPDIFGQADDRERGWSLEQSSMLNDAYRTLKDPIKRTEYLLRIEGIELEEQSKQATEKARATGELKKQVVPPDLLEEVFELNLHLEELRAEKKLGEDDPALLEEIGKAKLSLEEKYDTLLNQLKSEWNQWDQTLDNDAGPQRRKILDAMLDILNRRNYIRNLLRDVNEAME
;
A
#
# COMPACT_ATOMS: atom_id res chain seq x y z
N MET A 1 34.12 31.10 5.75
CA MET A 1 34.36 30.09 4.71
C MET A 1 34.39 28.74 5.34
N ALA A 2 33.36 27.95 5.23
CA ALA A 2 33.34 26.51 5.34
C ALA A 2 31.95 26.01 4.96
N ASN A 3 31.86 25.44 3.77
CA ASN A 3 30.64 24.82 3.23
C ASN A 3 30.29 23.57 4.04
N ALA A 4 29.07 23.51 4.55
CA ALA A 4 28.46 22.28 5.06
C ALA A 4 27.63 21.66 3.91
N GLU A 5 28.18 20.65 3.26
CA GLU A 5 27.46 19.83 2.27
C GLU A 5 26.43 18.94 2.96
N SER A 6 25.18 19.23 2.70
CA SER A 6 24.03 18.43 3.08
C SER A 6 23.99 17.16 2.22
N LYS A 7 24.27 16.01 2.82
CA LYS A 7 24.10 14.69 2.18
C LYS A 7 22.62 14.36 2.06
N SER A 8 22.08 14.62 0.88
CA SER A 8 20.76 14.13 0.47
C SER A 8 20.82 12.60 0.26
N SER A 9 20.10 11.86 1.08
CA SER A 9 19.91 10.41 0.93
C SER A 9 18.99 10.15 -0.27
N LEU A 10 19.58 9.84 -1.42
CA LEU A 10 18.89 9.36 -2.61
C LEU A 10 18.43 7.92 -2.38
N ILE A 11 17.14 7.74 -2.17
CA ILE A 11 16.50 6.41 -2.31
C ILE A 11 16.47 6.08 -3.80
N MET A 12 17.36 5.21 -4.24
CA MET A 12 17.43 4.74 -5.62
C MET A 12 16.19 3.91 -5.97
N PRO A 13 15.59 4.09 -7.15
CA PRO A 13 14.56 3.18 -7.65
C PRO A 13 15.22 1.81 -7.87
N GLY A 14 14.56 0.75 -7.39
CA GLY A 14 15.00 -0.61 -7.62
C GLY A 14 15.09 -0.90 -9.13
N PRO A 15 16.05 -1.71 -9.56
CA PRO A 15 16.23 -2.04 -10.97
C PRO A 15 15.00 -2.77 -11.55
N PRO A 16 14.71 -2.60 -12.86
CA PRO A 16 13.68 -3.38 -13.53
C PRO A 16 14.04 -4.88 -13.40
N VAL A 17 13.04 -5.67 -13.03
CA VAL A 17 13.21 -7.13 -12.91
C VAL A 17 13.25 -7.70 -14.33
N GLU A 18 14.45 -7.77 -14.90
CA GLU A 18 14.68 -8.57 -16.11
C GLU A 18 14.51 -10.05 -15.74
N SER A 19 13.65 -10.74 -16.46
CA SER A 19 13.42 -12.18 -16.37
C SER A 19 14.60 -12.92 -17.00
N SER A 20 15.75 -12.93 -16.34
CA SER A 20 16.80 -13.89 -16.62
C SER A 20 16.49 -15.16 -15.83
N ALA A 21 16.48 -16.30 -16.49
CA ALA A 21 16.48 -17.62 -15.87
C ALA A 21 17.78 -17.77 -15.05
N GLU A 22 17.81 -17.13 -13.87
CA GLU A 22 18.92 -17.23 -12.95
C GLU A 22 18.97 -18.66 -12.39
N ALA A 23 20.10 -19.30 -12.56
CA ALA A 23 20.44 -20.57 -11.92
C ALA A 23 20.00 -20.52 -10.47
N THR A 24 19.20 -21.49 -10.03
CA THR A 24 18.69 -21.55 -8.64
C THR A 24 19.88 -21.45 -7.70
N PRO A 25 19.97 -20.37 -6.90
CA PRO A 25 21.16 -20.14 -6.11
C PRO A 25 21.33 -21.25 -5.08
N SER A 26 22.54 -21.78 -5.00
CA SER A 26 22.90 -22.80 -4.02
C SER A 26 22.99 -22.22 -2.60
N CYS A 27 22.76 -23.07 -1.61
CA CYS A 27 22.93 -22.72 -0.21
C CYS A 27 24.40 -22.32 0.06
N TRP A 28 24.60 -21.20 0.71
CA TRP A 28 25.93 -20.70 1.06
C TRP A 28 26.74 -21.65 1.95
N SER A 29 26.05 -22.53 2.72
CA SER A 29 26.68 -23.45 3.69
C SER A 29 26.92 -24.84 3.10
N CYS A 30 25.93 -25.45 2.44
CA CYS A 30 26.03 -26.86 2.00
C CYS A 30 25.95 -27.06 0.48
N GLY A 31 25.79 -26.00 -0.31
CA GLY A 31 25.77 -26.05 -1.77
C GLY A 31 24.49 -26.63 -2.41
N THR A 32 23.51 -27.10 -1.61
CA THR A 32 22.24 -27.61 -2.15
C THR A 32 21.30 -26.48 -2.56
N MET A 33 20.27 -26.82 -3.34
CA MET A 33 19.26 -25.86 -3.76
C MET A 33 18.63 -25.16 -2.54
N ARG A 34 18.61 -23.83 -2.54
CA ARG A 34 18.08 -23.06 -1.41
C ARG A 34 16.61 -22.72 -1.55
N ALA A 35 15.87 -22.77 -0.45
CA ALA A 35 14.57 -22.15 -0.30
C ALA A 35 14.70 -20.63 -0.01
N VAL A 36 13.60 -19.91 0.09
CA VAL A 36 13.62 -18.44 0.23
C VAL A 36 14.32 -17.99 1.52
N HIS A 37 13.97 -18.58 2.67
CA HIS A 37 14.46 -18.16 3.99
C HIS A 37 15.51 -19.08 4.59
N PHE A 38 15.34 -20.38 4.41
CA PHE A 38 16.18 -21.41 5.01
C PHE A 38 16.54 -22.50 4.01
N CYS A 39 17.71 -23.06 4.14
CA CYS A 39 18.06 -24.24 3.37
C CYS A 39 17.23 -25.46 3.79
N SER A 40 16.63 -26.16 2.85
CA SER A 40 15.86 -27.37 3.11
C SER A 40 16.70 -28.53 3.63
N SER A 41 18.01 -28.58 3.29
CA SER A 41 18.93 -29.66 3.70
C SER A 41 19.59 -29.39 5.05
N CYS A 42 20.21 -28.22 5.23
CA CYS A 42 21.00 -27.93 6.44
C CYS A 42 20.31 -26.99 7.44
N GLY A 43 19.12 -26.46 7.12
CA GLY A 43 18.36 -25.58 7.99
C GLY A 43 18.93 -24.17 8.17
N LYS A 44 20.09 -23.86 7.61
CA LYS A 44 20.75 -22.55 7.74
C LYS A 44 19.92 -21.44 7.09
N VAL A 45 19.85 -20.28 7.78
CA VAL A 45 19.26 -19.06 7.23
C VAL A 45 20.01 -18.66 5.95
N GLN A 46 19.26 -18.20 4.96
CA GLN A 46 19.81 -17.79 3.68
C GLN A 46 19.89 -16.25 3.60
N PRO A 47 20.82 -15.70 2.82
CA PRO A 47 20.85 -14.26 2.59
C PRO A 47 19.49 -13.78 2.02
N PRO A 48 18.97 -12.63 2.48
CA PRO A 48 17.72 -12.07 1.99
C PRO A 48 17.79 -11.86 0.47
N LYS A 49 16.66 -12.06 -0.21
CA LYS A 49 16.50 -11.79 -1.63
C LYS A 49 15.51 -10.65 -1.83
N PRO A 50 15.72 -9.80 -2.84
CA PRO A 50 14.72 -8.83 -3.27
C PRO A 50 13.56 -9.57 -3.95
N VAL A 51 12.59 -10.03 -3.17
CA VAL A 51 11.36 -10.66 -3.64
C VAL A 51 10.16 -9.81 -3.22
N ASP A 52 9.05 -9.92 -3.96
CA ASP A 52 7.81 -9.29 -3.52
C ASP A 52 7.24 -9.99 -2.29
N TYR A 53 6.33 -9.29 -1.56
CA TYR A 53 5.79 -9.78 -0.30
C TYR A 53 4.94 -11.05 -0.44
N PHE A 54 4.30 -11.26 -1.59
CA PHE A 54 3.58 -12.52 -1.85
C PHE A 54 4.55 -13.68 -1.95
N THR A 55 5.59 -13.53 -2.75
CA THR A 55 6.68 -14.51 -2.90
C THR A 55 7.40 -14.75 -1.57
N PHE A 56 7.58 -13.71 -0.74
CA PHE A 56 8.18 -13.82 0.58
C PHE A 56 7.42 -14.80 1.48
N PHE A 57 6.09 -14.76 1.46
CA PHE A 57 5.24 -15.71 2.19
C PHE A 57 4.95 -17.02 1.43
N GLY A 58 5.41 -17.17 0.19
CA GLY A 58 5.09 -18.32 -0.66
C GLY A 58 3.66 -18.34 -1.18
N PHE A 59 2.99 -17.19 -1.22
CA PHE A 59 1.65 -17.05 -1.77
C PHE A 59 1.68 -16.59 -3.23
N PRO A 60 0.70 -16.97 -4.05
CA PRO A 60 0.47 -16.33 -5.32
C PRO A 60 0.04 -14.87 -5.12
N ARG A 61 0.18 -14.01 -6.13
CA ARG A 61 -0.22 -12.58 -6.10
C ARG A 61 -1.75 -12.41 -6.12
N LYS A 62 -2.47 -13.15 -5.26
CA LYS A 62 -3.93 -13.07 -5.10
C LYS A 62 -4.33 -11.93 -4.18
N LEU A 63 -5.40 -11.23 -4.57
CA LEU A 63 -5.99 -10.17 -3.75
C LEU A 63 -7.01 -10.70 -2.75
N ASN A 64 -7.68 -11.84 -3.03
CA ASN A 64 -8.46 -12.57 -2.04
C ASN A 64 -7.56 -13.55 -1.27
N LEU A 65 -6.73 -12.98 -0.40
CA LEU A 65 -5.80 -13.75 0.41
C LEU A 65 -6.51 -14.27 1.66
N ASP A 66 -6.27 -15.55 2.00
CA ASP A 66 -6.71 -16.13 3.27
C ASP A 66 -5.92 -15.51 4.43
N ALA A 67 -6.61 -14.69 5.24
CA ALA A 67 -6.00 -14.00 6.36
C ALA A 67 -5.48 -14.97 7.44
N ALA A 68 -6.15 -16.10 7.65
CA ALA A 68 -5.73 -17.11 8.63
C ALA A 68 -4.47 -17.84 8.16
N ALA A 69 -4.38 -18.15 6.86
CA ALA A 69 -3.17 -18.72 6.26
C ALA A 69 -1.99 -17.75 6.33
N LEU A 70 -2.20 -16.46 6.04
CA LEU A 70 -1.17 -15.43 6.16
C LEU A 70 -0.68 -15.29 7.61
N GLU A 71 -1.59 -15.26 8.58
CA GLU A 71 -1.24 -15.13 9.99
C GLU A 71 -0.47 -16.34 10.51
N LYS A 72 -0.88 -17.54 10.12
CA LYS A 72 -0.20 -18.79 10.45
C LYS A 72 1.25 -18.78 9.95
N GLU A 73 1.45 -18.38 8.69
CA GLU A 73 2.78 -18.33 8.09
C GLU A 73 3.64 -17.22 8.72
N PHE A 74 3.05 -16.07 9.02
CA PHE A 74 3.72 -15.00 9.76
C PHE A 74 4.28 -15.49 11.11
N TYR A 75 3.47 -16.18 11.92
CA TYR A 75 3.96 -16.71 13.21
C TYR A 75 4.99 -17.83 13.03
N ALA A 76 4.86 -18.65 12.00
CA ALA A 76 5.83 -19.70 11.70
C ALA A 76 7.20 -19.11 11.34
N LEU A 77 7.23 -18.12 10.46
CA LEU A 77 8.46 -17.44 10.05
C LEU A 77 9.03 -16.55 11.17
N SER A 78 8.17 -15.82 11.90
CA SER A 78 8.58 -14.97 13.02
C SER A 78 9.36 -15.75 14.09
N ARG A 79 8.87 -16.94 14.46
CA ARG A 79 9.60 -17.80 15.42
C ARG A 79 10.92 -18.29 14.89
N ARG A 80 11.07 -18.54 13.58
CA ARG A 80 12.30 -19.08 12.99
C ARG A 80 13.32 -17.99 12.63
N LEU A 81 12.85 -16.80 12.28
CA LEU A 81 13.67 -15.65 11.89
C LEU A 81 14.01 -14.73 13.09
N HIS A 82 13.50 -15.03 14.30
CA HIS A 82 13.69 -14.14 15.43
C HIS A 82 15.18 -13.96 15.76
N PRO A 83 15.69 -12.71 15.89
CA PRO A 83 17.10 -12.44 16.12
C PRO A 83 17.69 -13.17 17.36
N ASP A 84 16.88 -13.40 18.39
CA ASP A 84 17.33 -14.11 19.61
C ASP A 84 17.78 -15.55 19.32
N ILE A 85 17.21 -16.21 18.30
CA ILE A 85 17.64 -17.56 17.90
C ILE A 85 19.04 -17.53 17.32
N PHE A 86 19.47 -16.42 16.75
CA PHE A 86 20.75 -16.21 16.12
C PHE A 86 21.78 -15.56 17.04
N GLY A 87 21.49 -15.43 18.37
CA GLY A 87 22.38 -14.78 19.33
C GLY A 87 23.79 -15.35 19.40
N GLN A 88 23.94 -16.65 19.11
CA GLN A 88 25.24 -17.35 19.06
C GLN A 88 25.71 -17.66 17.63
N ALA A 89 24.99 -17.23 16.61
CA ALA A 89 25.36 -17.38 15.20
C ALA A 89 26.42 -16.35 14.79
N ASP A 90 27.01 -16.53 13.60
CA ASP A 90 27.95 -15.54 13.06
C ASP A 90 27.24 -14.22 12.71
N ASP A 91 28.02 -13.16 12.50
CA ASP A 91 27.50 -11.80 12.23
C ASP A 91 26.66 -11.74 10.96
N ARG A 92 26.93 -12.57 9.98
CA ARG A 92 26.16 -12.64 8.72
C ARG A 92 24.78 -13.25 8.97
N GLU A 93 24.72 -14.39 9.67
CA GLU A 93 23.44 -15.04 9.98
C GLU A 93 22.56 -14.13 10.85
N ARG A 94 23.17 -13.41 11.82
CA ARG A 94 22.46 -12.41 12.63
C ARG A 94 21.92 -11.25 11.79
N GLY A 95 22.76 -10.71 10.89
CA GLY A 95 22.35 -9.65 9.98
C GLY A 95 21.19 -10.06 9.07
N TRP A 96 21.26 -11.26 8.47
CA TRP A 96 20.19 -11.78 7.63
C TRP A 96 18.90 -12.07 8.39
N SER A 97 18.99 -12.57 9.62
CA SER A 97 17.84 -12.76 10.49
C SER A 97 17.14 -11.44 10.77
N LEU A 98 17.88 -10.39 11.14
CA LEU A 98 17.36 -9.07 11.43
C LEU A 98 16.67 -8.45 10.19
N GLU A 99 17.33 -8.50 9.04
CA GLU A 99 16.78 -7.96 7.79
C GLU A 99 15.51 -8.69 7.36
N GLN A 100 15.51 -10.03 7.39
CA GLN A 100 14.33 -10.82 7.05
C GLN A 100 13.20 -10.65 8.07
N SER A 101 13.49 -10.47 9.35
CA SER A 101 12.48 -10.17 10.37
C SER A 101 11.82 -8.79 10.14
N SER A 102 12.59 -7.79 9.73
CA SER A 102 12.04 -6.49 9.35
C SER A 102 11.12 -6.61 8.13
N MET A 103 11.61 -7.27 7.07
CA MET A 103 10.81 -7.51 5.86
C MET A 103 9.54 -8.32 6.14
N LEU A 104 9.61 -9.33 7.03
CA LEU A 104 8.47 -10.13 7.47
C LEU A 104 7.36 -9.26 8.07
N ASN A 105 7.73 -8.33 8.96
CA ASN A 105 6.79 -7.42 9.59
C ASN A 105 6.14 -6.46 8.58
N ASP A 106 6.93 -5.90 7.66
CA ASP A 106 6.43 -4.98 6.63
C ASP A 106 5.52 -5.72 5.63
N ALA A 107 5.91 -6.90 5.20
CA ALA A 107 5.13 -7.75 4.32
C ALA A 107 3.78 -8.14 4.98
N TYR A 108 3.81 -8.56 6.24
CA TYR A 108 2.58 -8.91 6.96
C TYR A 108 1.62 -7.72 7.11
N ARG A 109 2.11 -6.55 7.53
CA ARG A 109 1.30 -5.33 7.67
C ARG A 109 0.67 -4.91 6.34
N THR A 110 1.40 -5.07 5.25
CA THR A 110 0.93 -4.72 3.91
C THR A 110 -0.10 -5.72 3.40
N LEU A 111 0.19 -7.03 3.50
CA LEU A 111 -0.68 -8.06 2.95
C LEU A 111 -1.94 -8.31 3.79
N LYS A 112 -1.89 -8.06 5.11
CA LYS A 112 -3.05 -8.20 5.99
C LYS A 112 -4.16 -7.18 5.68
N ASP A 113 -3.79 -5.95 5.32
CA ASP A 113 -4.73 -4.90 4.96
C ASP A 113 -5.12 -5.02 3.48
N PRO A 114 -6.41 -5.25 3.13
CA PRO A 114 -6.83 -5.44 1.75
C PRO A 114 -6.51 -4.24 0.84
N ILE A 115 -6.62 -3.03 1.36
CA ILE A 115 -6.34 -1.81 0.59
C ILE A 115 -4.84 -1.67 0.35
N LYS A 116 -4.02 -1.77 1.40
CA LYS A 116 -2.55 -1.72 1.27
C LYS A 116 -2.02 -2.84 0.37
N ARG A 117 -2.63 -4.02 0.43
CA ARG A 117 -2.31 -5.14 -0.45
C ARG A 117 -2.59 -4.81 -1.90
N THR A 118 -3.73 -4.16 -2.20
CA THR A 118 -4.07 -3.72 -3.55
C THR A 118 -3.12 -2.62 -4.04
N GLU A 119 -2.86 -1.61 -3.22
CA GLU A 119 -1.87 -0.56 -3.51
C GLU A 119 -0.47 -1.14 -3.76
N TYR A 120 -0.09 -2.13 -2.97
CA TYR A 120 1.17 -2.84 -3.13
C TYR A 120 1.22 -3.61 -4.45
N LEU A 121 0.14 -4.34 -4.81
CA LEU A 121 0.04 -5.04 -6.09
C LEU A 121 0.20 -4.06 -7.25
N LEU A 122 -0.54 -2.95 -7.28
CA LEU A 122 -0.42 -1.92 -8.30
C LEU A 122 1.03 -1.44 -8.45
N ARG A 123 1.70 -1.17 -7.34
CA ARG A 123 3.09 -0.72 -7.33
C ARG A 123 4.06 -1.73 -7.94
N ILE A 124 3.94 -3.02 -7.61
CA ILE A 124 4.82 -4.06 -8.18
C ILE A 124 4.50 -4.36 -9.66
N GLU A 125 3.29 -4.02 -10.12
CA GLU A 125 2.89 -4.04 -11.53
C GLU A 125 3.23 -2.71 -12.27
N GLY A 126 3.97 -1.80 -11.60
CA GLY A 126 4.47 -0.56 -12.19
C GLY A 126 3.46 0.58 -12.26
N ILE A 127 2.39 0.53 -11.45
CA ILE A 127 1.34 1.55 -11.38
C ILE A 127 1.44 2.29 -10.04
N GLU A 128 1.56 3.62 -10.10
CA GLU A 128 1.60 4.48 -8.92
C GLU A 128 0.27 5.21 -8.73
N LEU A 129 -0.24 5.27 -7.49
CA LEU A 129 -1.41 6.10 -7.15
C LEU A 129 -1.03 7.59 -7.24
N GLU A 130 -2.02 8.45 -7.55
CA GLU A 130 -1.82 9.90 -7.67
C GLU A 130 -1.20 10.52 -6.41
N GLU A 131 -1.66 10.12 -5.23
CA GLU A 131 -1.11 10.60 -3.95
C GLU A 131 0.36 10.21 -3.74
N GLN A 132 0.81 9.13 -4.36
CA GLN A 132 2.16 8.57 -4.20
C GLN A 132 3.07 8.94 -5.40
N SER A 133 2.52 9.54 -6.44
CA SER A 133 3.27 9.90 -7.64
C SER A 133 4.45 10.81 -7.30
N LYS A 134 5.65 10.45 -7.77
CA LYS A 134 6.86 11.27 -7.63
C LYS A 134 6.66 12.63 -8.29
N GLN A 135 6.00 12.68 -9.46
CA GLN A 135 5.72 13.90 -10.18
C GLN A 135 4.82 14.86 -9.38
N ALA A 136 3.78 14.35 -8.72
CA ALA A 136 2.92 15.14 -7.85
C ALA A 136 3.70 15.69 -6.63
N THR A 137 4.65 14.91 -6.10
CA THR A 137 5.50 15.32 -4.99
C THR A 137 6.51 16.39 -5.42
N GLU A 138 7.14 16.23 -6.58
CA GLU A 138 8.09 17.20 -7.13
C GLU A 138 7.40 18.51 -7.50
N LYS A 139 6.21 18.45 -8.11
CA LYS A 139 5.39 19.63 -8.42
C LYS A 139 5.00 20.39 -7.16
N ALA A 140 4.52 19.71 -6.13
CA ALA A 140 4.16 20.31 -4.85
C ALA A 140 5.38 20.94 -4.15
N ARG A 141 6.56 20.32 -4.22
CA ARG A 141 7.82 20.89 -3.70
C ARG A 141 8.31 22.11 -4.49
N ALA A 142 8.16 22.09 -5.82
CA ALA A 142 8.60 23.16 -6.70
C ALA A 142 7.70 24.41 -6.61
N THR A 143 6.39 24.22 -6.39
CA THR A 143 5.40 25.31 -6.35
C THR A 143 5.09 25.78 -4.94
N GLY A 144 5.54 25.06 -3.89
CA GLY A 144 5.14 25.32 -2.49
C GLY A 144 3.65 25.08 -2.22
N GLU A 145 2.92 24.54 -3.20
CA GLU A 145 1.51 24.21 -3.06
C GLU A 145 1.36 22.86 -2.38
N LEU A 146 0.32 22.72 -1.52
CA LEU A 146 -0.10 21.44 -1.02
C LEU A 146 -0.51 20.54 -2.20
N LYS A 147 -0.17 19.25 -2.15
CA LYS A 147 -0.66 18.26 -3.13
C LYS A 147 -2.18 18.37 -3.22
N LYS A 148 -2.68 19.02 -4.27
CA LYS A 148 -4.11 19.02 -4.55
C LYS A 148 -4.46 17.69 -5.19
N GLN A 149 -5.30 16.93 -4.51
CA GLN A 149 -5.90 15.73 -5.08
C GLN A 149 -6.84 16.15 -6.21
N VAL A 150 -6.76 15.49 -7.36
CA VAL A 150 -7.65 15.78 -8.48
C VAL A 150 -9.07 15.36 -8.11
N VAL A 151 -10.01 16.30 -8.18
CA VAL A 151 -11.44 16.02 -7.93
C VAL A 151 -11.97 15.16 -9.07
N PRO A 152 -12.55 13.98 -8.80
CA PRO A 152 -13.24 13.21 -9.82
C PRO A 152 -14.34 14.07 -10.46
N PRO A 153 -14.43 14.12 -11.81
CA PRO A 153 -15.37 15.03 -12.50
C PRO A 153 -16.84 14.84 -12.09
N ASP A 154 -17.21 13.63 -11.76
CA ASP A 154 -18.57 13.24 -11.32
C ASP A 154 -18.91 13.66 -9.89
N LEU A 155 -17.90 14.04 -9.07
CA LEU A 155 -18.08 14.53 -7.70
C LEU A 155 -17.92 16.06 -7.60
N LEU A 156 -17.64 16.76 -8.69
CA LEU A 156 -17.19 18.13 -8.68
C LEU A 156 -18.26 19.09 -8.11
N GLU A 157 -19.52 18.92 -8.49
CA GLU A 157 -20.65 19.73 -8.02
C GLU A 157 -20.91 19.50 -6.52
N GLU A 158 -21.06 18.24 -6.12
CA GLU A 158 -21.31 17.84 -4.72
C GLU A 158 -20.17 18.28 -3.78
N VAL A 159 -18.92 18.17 -4.24
CA VAL A 159 -17.74 18.63 -3.49
C VAL A 159 -17.71 20.14 -3.35
N PHE A 160 -18.11 20.87 -4.41
CA PHE A 160 -18.17 22.33 -4.35
C PHE A 160 -19.22 22.80 -3.33
N GLU A 161 -20.44 22.26 -3.39
CA GLU A 161 -21.51 22.57 -2.43
C GLU A 161 -21.10 22.22 -1.00
N LEU A 162 -20.54 21.03 -0.79
CA LEU A 162 -20.07 20.62 0.52
C LEU A 162 -18.98 21.56 1.08
N ASN A 163 -18.03 21.99 0.27
CA ASN A 163 -17.00 22.92 0.71
C ASN A 163 -17.57 24.28 1.10
N LEU A 164 -18.58 24.79 0.38
CA LEU A 164 -19.29 26.01 0.76
C LEU A 164 -19.93 25.86 2.15
N HIS A 165 -20.68 24.79 2.37
CA HIS A 165 -21.32 24.52 3.66
C HIS A 165 -20.31 24.36 4.80
N LEU A 166 -19.15 23.73 4.53
CA LEU A 166 -18.08 23.59 5.53
C LEU A 166 -17.41 24.93 5.88
N GLU A 167 -17.26 25.84 4.90
CA GLU A 167 -16.76 27.19 5.16
C GLU A 167 -17.76 28.02 5.97
N GLU A 168 -19.04 27.92 5.64
CA GLU A 168 -20.12 28.57 6.38
C GLU A 168 -20.19 28.08 7.82
N LEU A 169 -20.19 26.77 8.06
CA LEU A 169 -20.17 26.18 9.39
C LEU A 169 -18.95 26.65 10.22
N ARG A 170 -17.78 26.75 9.60
CA ARG A 170 -16.57 27.25 10.26
C ARG A 170 -16.69 28.74 10.62
N ALA A 171 -17.39 29.52 9.81
CA ALA A 171 -17.63 30.94 10.09
C ALA A 171 -18.62 31.13 11.26
N GLU A 172 -19.73 30.38 11.28
CA GLU A 172 -20.73 30.40 12.33
C GLU A 172 -20.15 29.95 13.68
N LYS A 173 -19.41 28.86 13.73
CA LYS A 173 -18.71 28.40 14.94
C LYS A 173 -17.79 29.48 15.54
N LYS A 174 -17.14 30.30 14.72
CA LYS A 174 -16.32 31.43 15.22
C LYS A 174 -17.14 32.56 15.83
N LEU A 175 -18.38 32.69 15.39
CA LEU A 175 -19.33 33.69 15.92
C LEU A 175 -20.13 33.18 17.14
N GLY A 176 -20.01 31.87 17.43
CA GLY A 176 -20.80 31.20 18.46
C GLY A 176 -22.26 30.99 18.06
N GLU A 177 -22.52 30.94 16.77
CA GLU A 177 -23.81 30.68 16.17
C GLU A 177 -23.88 29.23 15.71
N ASP A 178 -25.04 28.59 15.82
CA ASP A 178 -25.30 27.24 15.32
C ASP A 178 -26.54 27.29 14.40
N ASP A 179 -26.39 26.93 13.13
CA ASP A 179 -27.51 26.70 12.20
C ASP A 179 -27.85 25.22 12.11
N PRO A 180 -28.97 24.75 12.68
CA PRO A 180 -29.38 23.37 12.62
C PRO A 180 -29.69 22.89 11.18
N ALA A 181 -30.11 23.79 10.28
CA ALA A 181 -30.39 23.43 8.88
C ALA A 181 -29.10 23.15 8.14
N LEU A 182 -28.08 23.96 8.31
CA LEU A 182 -26.75 23.75 7.74
C LEU A 182 -26.13 22.42 8.23
N LEU A 183 -26.25 22.12 9.52
CA LEU A 183 -25.76 20.85 10.09
C LEU A 183 -26.51 19.64 9.48
N GLU A 184 -27.85 19.77 9.23
CA GLU A 184 -28.61 18.70 8.58
C GLU A 184 -28.15 18.47 7.14
N GLU A 185 -27.89 19.53 6.36
CA GLU A 185 -27.39 19.42 4.98
C GLU A 185 -26.01 18.78 4.92
N ILE A 186 -25.08 19.19 5.76
CA ILE A 186 -23.77 18.57 5.88
C ILE A 186 -23.89 17.09 6.28
N GLY A 187 -24.82 16.77 7.20
CA GLY A 187 -25.12 15.40 7.59
C GLY A 187 -25.63 14.55 6.44
N LYS A 188 -26.50 15.08 5.57
CA LYS A 188 -26.96 14.38 4.37
C LYS A 188 -25.82 14.14 3.36
N ALA A 189 -25.00 15.16 3.12
CA ALA A 189 -23.83 15.03 2.26
C ALA A 189 -22.85 13.98 2.79
N LYS A 190 -22.60 13.94 4.11
CA LYS A 190 -21.78 12.90 4.75
C LYS A 190 -22.32 11.50 4.48
N LEU A 191 -23.61 11.26 4.67
CA LEU A 191 -24.24 9.96 4.41
C LEU A 191 -24.10 9.55 2.92
N SER A 192 -24.30 10.49 2.00
CA SER A 192 -24.08 10.24 0.55
C SER A 192 -22.64 9.82 0.27
N LEU A 193 -21.65 10.48 0.87
CA LEU A 193 -20.24 10.12 0.72
C LEU A 193 -19.91 8.76 1.34
N GLU A 194 -20.49 8.40 2.48
CA GLU A 194 -20.34 7.08 3.11
C GLU A 194 -20.90 5.97 2.22
N GLU A 195 -22.07 6.14 1.62
CA GLU A 195 -22.65 5.20 0.67
C GLU A 195 -21.78 5.02 -0.60
N LYS A 196 -21.25 6.12 -1.13
CA LYS A 196 -20.30 6.08 -2.26
C LYS A 196 -19.02 5.35 -1.88
N TYR A 197 -18.49 5.60 -0.69
CA TYR A 197 -17.30 4.92 -0.19
C TYR A 197 -17.50 3.39 -0.10
N ASP A 198 -18.63 2.96 0.45
CA ASP A 198 -18.97 1.54 0.54
C ASP A 198 -19.19 0.90 -0.85
N THR A 199 -19.80 1.63 -1.77
CA THR A 199 -19.96 1.20 -3.16
C THR A 199 -18.61 0.97 -3.83
N LEU A 200 -17.65 1.88 -3.65
CA LEU A 200 -16.29 1.74 -4.18
C LEU A 200 -15.56 0.53 -3.58
N LEU A 201 -15.73 0.26 -2.30
CA LEU A 201 -15.15 -0.94 -1.68
C LEU A 201 -15.73 -2.24 -2.26
N ASN A 202 -17.03 -2.27 -2.58
CA ASN A 202 -17.66 -3.42 -3.20
C ASN A 202 -17.22 -3.60 -4.67
N GLN A 203 -17.06 -2.52 -5.41
CA GLN A 203 -16.47 -2.54 -6.75
C GLN A 203 -15.03 -3.08 -6.71
N LEU A 204 -14.22 -2.62 -5.76
CA LEU A 204 -12.84 -3.09 -5.59
C LEU A 204 -12.77 -4.59 -5.31
N LYS A 205 -13.67 -5.13 -4.48
CA LYS A 205 -13.78 -6.59 -4.24
C LYS A 205 -14.13 -7.37 -5.53
N SER A 206 -14.95 -6.79 -6.40
CA SER A 206 -15.23 -7.38 -7.72
C SER A 206 -13.98 -7.44 -8.58
N GLU A 207 -13.18 -6.37 -8.60
CA GLU A 207 -11.92 -6.35 -9.35
C GLU A 207 -10.89 -7.34 -8.78
N TRP A 208 -10.86 -7.57 -7.45
CA TRP A 208 -10.02 -8.63 -6.86
C TRP A 208 -10.39 -10.02 -7.37
N ASN A 209 -11.68 -10.32 -7.47
CA ASN A 209 -12.14 -11.61 -8.00
C ASN A 209 -11.71 -11.79 -9.47
N GLN A 210 -11.85 -10.72 -10.28
CA GLN A 210 -11.43 -10.75 -11.66
C GLN A 210 -9.91 -10.91 -11.80
N TRP A 211 -9.13 -10.18 -10.99
CA TRP A 211 -7.67 -10.31 -10.96
C TRP A 211 -7.24 -11.73 -10.63
N ASP A 212 -7.76 -12.30 -9.56
CA ASP A 212 -7.39 -13.65 -9.11
C ASP A 212 -7.67 -14.72 -10.16
N GLN A 213 -8.73 -14.56 -10.98
CA GLN A 213 -9.04 -15.45 -12.10
C GLN A 213 -8.06 -15.33 -13.28
N THR A 214 -7.35 -14.22 -13.39
CA THR A 214 -6.35 -14.02 -14.47
C THR A 214 -5.01 -14.68 -14.18
N LEU A 215 -4.75 -15.12 -12.96
CA LEU A 215 -3.43 -15.64 -12.58
C LEU A 215 -3.09 -16.97 -13.26
N ASP A 216 -4.11 -17.76 -13.56
CA ASP A 216 -3.97 -19.07 -14.18
C ASP A 216 -3.96 -19.02 -15.74
N ASN A 217 -4.15 -17.82 -16.32
CA ASN A 217 -4.30 -17.62 -17.77
C ASN A 217 -3.35 -16.54 -18.28
N ASP A 218 -2.96 -16.64 -19.57
CA ASP A 218 -2.24 -15.55 -20.24
C ASP A 218 -3.20 -14.43 -20.67
N ALA A 219 -3.60 -13.59 -19.70
CA ALA A 219 -4.61 -12.56 -19.82
C ALA A 219 -4.01 -11.13 -19.81
N GLY A 220 -2.85 -10.91 -20.43
CA GLY A 220 -2.11 -9.64 -20.36
C GLY A 220 -2.96 -8.36 -20.56
N PRO A 221 -3.73 -8.23 -21.67
CA PRO A 221 -4.58 -7.05 -21.89
C PRO A 221 -5.72 -6.91 -20.87
N GLN A 222 -6.28 -8.02 -20.39
CA GLN A 222 -7.33 -8.01 -19.37
C GLN A 222 -6.77 -7.60 -18.01
N ARG A 223 -5.59 -8.09 -17.63
CA ARG A 223 -4.90 -7.68 -16.40
C ARG A 223 -4.70 -6.18 -16.33
N ARG A 224 -4.26 -5.56 -17.45
CA ARG A 224 -4.07 -4.10 -17.49
C ARG A 224 -5.35 -3.34 -17.22
N LYS A 225 -6.48 -3.75 -17.82
CA LYS A 225 -7.78 -3.12 -17.58
C LYS A 225 -8.21 -3.22 -16.11
N ILE A 226 -8.02 -4.39 -15.48
CA ILE A 226 -8.36 -4.60 -14.07
C ILE A 226 -7.47 -3.71 -13.17
N LEU A 227 -6.18 -3.61 -13.47
CA LEU A 227 -5.26 -2.75 -12.73
C LEU A 227 -5.64 -1.27 -12.85
N ASP A 228 -5.99 -0.81 -14.05
CA ASP A 228 -6.44 0.56 -14.30
C ASP A 228 -7.78 0.85 -13.57
N ALA A 229 -8.71 -0.11 -13.54
CA ALA A 229 -9.96 0.01 -12.78
C ALA A 229 -9.71 0.08 -11.27
N MET A 230 -8.83 -0.77 -10.72
CA MET A 230 -8.46 -0.72 -9.31
C MET A 230 -7.78 0.61 -8.94
N LEU A 231 -6.94 1.15 -9.82
CA LEU A 231 -6.31 2.45 -9.64
C LEU A 231 -7.35 3.58 -9.53
N ASP A 232 -8.31 3.64 -10.46
CA ASP A 232 -9.38 4.65 -10.45
C ASP A 232 -10.22 4.55 -9.16
N ILE A 233 -10.64 3.34 -8.79
CA ILE A 233 -11.40 3.10 -7.56
C ILE A 233 -10.62 3.56 -6.32
N LEU A 234 -9.33 3.26 -6.21
CA LEU A 234 -8.51 3.66 -5.07
C LEU A 234 -8.30 5.18 -5.01
N ASN A 235 -8.10 5.84 -6.14
CA ASN A 235 -7.98 7.30 -6.20
C ASN A 235 -9.29 7.97 -5.73
N ARG A 236 -10.45 7.53 -6.24
CA ARG A 236 -11.77 8.00 -5.81
C ARG A 236 -12.03 7.75 -4.33
N ARG A 237 -11.73 6.54 -3.86
CA ARG A 237 -11.85 6.17 -2.44
C ARG A 237 -11.00 7.08 -1.55
N ASN A 238 -9.75 7.32 -1.92
CA ASN A 238 -8.86 8.18 -1.15
C ASN A 238 -9.37 9.61 -1.10
N TYR A 239 -9.93 10.10 -2.21
CA TYR A 239 -10.57 11.41 -2.28
C TYR A 239 -11.76 11.50 -1.31
N ILE A 240 -12.71 10.58 -1.39
CA ILE A 240 -13.90 10.56 -0.51
C ILE A 240 -13.52 10.40 0.96
N ARG A 241 -12.52 9.55 1.28
CA ARG A 241 -12.00 9.40 2.65
C ARG A 241 -11.48 10.72 3.21
N ASN A 242 -10.77 11.50 2.39
CA ASN A 242 -10.27 12.81 2.82
C ASN A 242 -11.41 13.80 3.06
N LEU A 243 -12.42 13.83 2.17
CA LEU A 243 -13.62 14.64 2.39
C LEU A 243 -14.36 14.27 3.69
N LEU A 244 -14.58 12.98 3.92
CA LEU A 244 -15.23 12.49 5.15
C LEU A 244 -14.46 12.90 6.42
N ARG A 245 -13.12 12.88 6.36
CA ARG A 245 -12.31 13.39 7.47
C ARG A 245 -12.53 14.88 7.68
N ASP A 246 -12.50 15.67 6.61
CA ASP A 246 -12.67 17.13 6.69
C ASP A 246 -14.07 17.51 7.18
N VAL A 247 -15.10 16.74 6.82
CA VAL A 247 -16.48 16.88 7.36
C VAL A 247 -16.51 16.56 8.84
N ASN A 248 -15.91 15.44 9.28
CA ASN A 248 -15.91 15.05 10.68
C ASN A 248 -15.18 16.09 11.54
N GLU A 249 -14.01 16.59 11.11
CA GLU A 249 -13.26 17.65 11.80
C GLU A 249 -14.04 18.97 11.88
N ALA A 250 -14.89 19.29 10.90
CA ALA A 250 -15.71 20.49 10.93
C ALA A 250 -16.93 20.35 11.83
N MET A 251 -17.47 19.14 11.99
CA MET A 251 -18.64 18.87 12.85
C MET A 251 -18.29 18.73 14.35
N GLU A 252 -17.01 18.43 14.68
CA GLU A 252 -16.49 18.43 16.07
C GLU A 252 -16.35 19.86 16.63
#